data_0e32a7ac48057ea66dbc00f3010d81a9
#
_entry.id   0e32a7ac48057ea66dbc00f3010d81a9
#
_cell.length_a   1.000
_cell.length_b   1.000
_cell.length_c   1.000
_cell.angle_alpha   90.00
_cell.angle_beta   90.00
_cell.angle_gamma   90.00
#
_symmetry.space_group_name_H-M   'P 1'
#
loop_
_entity.id
_entity.type
_entity.pdbx_description
1 polymer ?
#
loop_
_entity_poly.entity_id
_entity_poly.type
_entity_poly.pdbx_seq_one_letter_code
_entity_poly.pdbx_strand_id
1 'polypeptide(L)'
;MNQPARITPTTPSPAPGLTELFEAQKAAARSQGVPSYAQRIADLNAILRVVSDNQDRLLEAVSADFGNRSFAETRLGELMPVINGIKHIRSHLKAWMRPSRRKVGIVFKPATARVIYQPLGVVGILAPWNYPLTLTLVPLIEALAAGNRVMIKPSELTPRTSELLRQLLGETFSAEQVTVVTGDALLASQFSELPFDHLVFTGSTYVGRHVMAAAARNLTPVTLELGGKSPVVICADYSIKKAARMLAIGKLFNAGQTCVVAPDYILVPREHVNSFAGEWLAAAKKLYPTLEGNPDYTSIISQRHHDRLVSMANQALSKGAKAWQHGASVSTLERKIAPMALTDVPLDADLMQEEIFGPLLPILAYDSLDEAIAFINDRPAPLALYCFSNDQTSVNQVLNRTQSGGVTINGTMLHATQDDLPFGGVGQSGTGAYHGYEGFVRLSHARGVLKLSRFNMSDKVSAPYGRLTRLVTRFMLGK
;
A
#
# COMPACT_ATOMS: atom_id res chain seq x y z
N MET A 1 -12.52 -43.38 -16.97
CA MET A 1 -12.66 -42.08 -16.22
C MET A 1 -11.64 -42.10 -15.09
N ASN A 2 -10.45 -41.56 -15.34
CA ASN A 2 -9.41 -41.45 -14.32
C ASN A 2 -9.61 -40.15 -13.54
N GLN A 3 -9.88 -40.23 -12.24
CA GLN A 3 -9.87 -39.10 -11.35
C GLN A 3 -8.42 -38.57 -11.24
N PRO A 4 -8.17 -37.26 -11.37
CA PRO A 4 -6.84 -36.73 -11.10
C PRO A 4 -6.50 -36.87 -9.63
N ALA A 5 -5.29 -37.35 -9.35
CA ALA A 5 -4.76 -37.49 -8.01
C ALA A 5 -4.82 -36.15 -7.28
N ARG A 6 -5.46 -36.09 -6.10
CA ARG A 6 -5.41 -34.97 -5.19
C ARG A 6 -3.98 -34.79 -4.72
N ILE A 7 -3.29 -33.80 -5.24
CA ILE A 7 -2.04 -33.29 -4.66
C ILE A 7 -2.43 -32.59 -3.37
N THR A 8 -2.25 -33.25 -2.23
CA THR A 8 -2.27 -32.61 -0.92
C THR A 8 -1.01 -31.73 -0.85
N PRO A 9 -1.13 -30.41 -0.74
CA PRO A 9 0.04 -29.58 -0.54
C PRO A 9 0.62 -29.90 0.84
N THR A 10 1.81 -30.51 0.88
CA THR A 10 2.59 -30.61 2.10
C THR A 10 3.04 -29.20 2.45
N THR A 11 2.46 -28.64 3.50
CA THR A 11 2.84 -27.32 4.03
C THR A 11 4.23 -27.47 4.65
N PRO A 12 5.27 -26.75 4.21
CA PRO A 12 6.57 -26.80 4.85
C PRO A 12 6.45 -26.25 6.28
N SER A 13 7.10 -26.91 7.24
CA SER A 13 7.17 -26.42 8.62
C SER A 13 7.92 -25.08 8.66
N PRO A 14 7.56 -24.15 9.59
CA PRO A 14 8.29 -22.90 9.78
C PRO A 14 9.79 -23.14 10.01
N ALA A 15 10.64 -22.21 9.53
CA ALA A 15 12.08 -22.29 9.72
C ALA A 15 12.44 -22.31 11.22
N PRO A 16 13.44 -23.07 11.64
CA PRO A 16 13.96 -23.01 13.01
C PRO A 16 14.28 -21.56 13.42
N GLY A 17 13.88 -21.15 14.60
CA GLY A 17 14.05 -19.78 15.09
C GLY A 17 12.90 -18.82 14.73
N LEU A 18 12.18 -19.00 13.61
CA LEU A 18 11.07 -18.13 13.23
C LEU A 18 9.89 -18.27 14.20
N THR A 19 9.51 -19.50 14.51
CA THR A 19 8.46 -19.82 15.50
C THR A 19 8.86 -19.37 16.90
N GLU A 20 10.12 -19.55 17.29
CA GLU A 20 10.62 -19.13 18.60
C GLU A 20 10.54 -17.62 18.79
N LEU A 21 10.93 -16.84 17.77
CA LEU A 21 10.81 -15.38 17.79
C LEU A 21 9.35 -14.94 17.91
N PHE A 22 8.45 -15.58 17.16
CA PHE A 22 7.03 -15.30 17.22
C PHE A 22 6.46 -15.61 18.61
N GLU A 23 6.73 -16.78 19.18
CA GLU A 23 6.24 -17.17 20.51
C GLU A 23 6.79 -16.26 21.60
N ALA A 24 8.05 -15.82 21.51
CA ALA A 24 8.62 -14.84 22.43
C ALA A 24 7.85 -13.51 22.40
N GLN A 25 7.51 -12.99 21.20
CA GLN A 25 6.68 -11.80 21.06
C GLN A 25 5.26 -12.01 21.60
N LYS A 26 4.64 -13.17 21.34
CA LYS A 26 3.31 -13.51 21.91
C LYS A 26 3.32 -13.57 23.42
N ALA A 27 4.33 -14.20 24.01
CA ALA A 27 4.51 -14.27 25.46
C ALA A 27 4.68 -12.87 26.06
N ALA A 28 5.52 -12.05 25.47
CA ALA A 28 5.75 -10.68 25.90
C ALA A 28 4.50 -9.79 25.75
N ALA A 29 3.69 -9.96 24.67
CA ALA A 29 2.43 -9.25 24.50
C ALA A 29 1.43 -9.56 25.62
N ARG A 30 1.41 -10.82 26.09
CA ARG A 30 0.53 -11.26 27.18
C ARG A 30 1.00 -10.76 28.56
N SER A 31 2.31 -10.78 28.83
CA SER A 31 2.89 -10.50 30.14
C SER A 31 3.11 -9.00 30.43
N GLN A 32 3.46 -8.21 29.41
CA GLN A 32 3.85 -6.79 29.60
C GLN A 32 2.67 -5.81 29.51
N GLY A 33 1.49 -6.29 29.09
CA GLY A 33 0.28 -5.47 29.01
C GLY A 33 0.30 -4.45 27.88
N VAL A 34 -0.61 -3.47 27.97
CA VAL A 34 -0.79 -2.44 26.93
C VAL A 34 0.23 -1.31 27.12
N PRO A 35 1.07 -0.98 26.11
CA PRO A 35 2.03 0.12 26.23
C PRO A 35 1.34 1.46 26.50
N SER A 36 1.93 2.26 27.39
CA SER A 36 1.46 3.60 27.70
C SER A 36 1.66 4.56 26.52
N TYR A 37 0.98 5.72 26.55
CA TYR A 37 1.23 6.78 25.57
C TYR A 37 2.72 7.19 25.53
N ALA A 38 3.35 7.34 26.71
CA ALA A 38 4.77 7.72 26.79
C ALA A 38 5.68 6.69 26.12
N GLN A 39 5.41 5.40 26.31
CA GLN A 39 6.18 4.32 25.66
C GLN A 39 6.02 4.38 24.15
N ARG A 40 4.79 4.49 23.63
CA ARG A 40 4.55 4.57 22.16
C ARG A 40 5.26 5.78 21.54
N ILE A 41 5.26 6.93 22.23
CA ILE A 41 6.01 8.11 21.77
C ILE A 41 7.52 7.87 21.81
N ALA A 42 8.03 7.17 22.81
CA ALA A 42 9.44 6.81 22.89
C ALA A 42 9.86 5.89 21.73
N ASP A 43 9.02 4.90 21.41
CA ASP A 43 9.25 3.96 20.29
C ASP A 43 9.26 4.70 18.94
N LEU A 44 8.29 5.60 18.69
CA LEU A 44 8.24 6.43 17.49
C LEU A 44 9.47 7.35 17.38
N ASN A 45 9.93 7.93 18.49
CA ASN A 45 11.15 8.73 18.52
C ASN A 45 12.40 7.90 18.27
N ALA A 46 12.41 6.63 18.67
CA ALA A 46 13.51 5.72 18.40
C ALA A 46 13.61 5.43 16.89
N ILE A 47 12.49 5.14 16.21
CA ILE A 47 12.47 5.00 14.73
C ILE A 47 12.89 6.31 14.05
N LEU A 48 12.44 7.46 14.53
CA LEU A 48 12.85 8.75 13.97
C LEU A 48 14.37 8.92 14.00
N ARG A 49 15.03 8.56 15.12
CA ARG A 49 16.49 8.57 15.23
C ARG A 49 17.14 7.56 14.30
N VAL A 50 16.64 6.33 14.22
CA VAL A 50 17.14 5.30 13.28
C VAL A 50 17.21 5.87 11.86
N VAL A 51 16.16 6.54 11.41
CA VAL A 51 16.11 7.12 10.06
C VAL A 51 16.99 8.36 9.96
N SER A 52 16.89 9.30 10.92
CA SER A 52 17.58 10.60 10.83
C SER A 52 19.10 10.50 10.96
N ASP A 53 19.58 9.59 11.84
CA ASP A 53 21.02 9.45 12.13
C ASP A 53 21.74 8.57 11.11
N ASN A 54 21.00 7.78 10.30
CA ASN A 54 21.56 6.83 9.34
C ASN A 54 21.21 7.13 7.88
N GLN A 55 20.83 8.38 7.55
CA GLN A 55 20.34 8.73 6.21
C GLN A 55 21.26 8.25 5.10
N ASP A 56 22.54 8.61 5.15
CA ASP A 56 23.50 8.29 4.08
C ASP A 56 23.69 6.78 3.93
N ARG A 57 23.79 6.03 5.02
CA ARG A 57 23.86 4.55 5.00
C ARG A 57 22.63 3.92 4.35
N LEU A 58 21.44 4.46 4.65
CA LEU A 58 20.18 4.00 4.06
C LEU A 58 20.11 4.30 2.56
N LEU A 59 20.53 5.50 2.13
CA LEU A 59 20.60 5.89 0.73
C LEU A 59 21.55 5.00 -0.07
N GLU A 60 22.75 4.76 0.47
CA GLU A 60 23.78 3.91 -0.13
C GLU A 60 23.30 2.47 -0.26
N ALA A 61 22.67 1.91 0.79
CA ALA A 61 22.17 0.54 0.77
C ALA A 61 21.08 0.34 -0.29
N VAL A 62 20.09 1.26 -0.36
CA VAL A 62 19.03 1.22 -1.35
C VAL A 62 19.60 1.37 -2.77
N SER A 63 20.50 2.35 -3.01
CA SER A 63 21.10 2.54 -4.31
C SER A 63 21.93 1.33 -4.76
N ALA A 64 22.66 0.72 -3.85
CA ALA A 64 23.47 -0.47 -4.14
C ALA A 64 22.62 -1.71 -4.47
N ASP A 65 21.44 -1.88 -3.84
CA ASP A 65 20.51 -2.97 -4.16
C ASP A 65 19.91 -2.82 -5.58
N PHE A 66 19.61 -1.59 -5.99
CA PHE A 66 19.12 -1.31 -7.34
C PHE A 66 20.24 -1.33 -8.40
N GLY A 67 21.52 -1.25 -7.99
CA GLY A 67 22.65 -0.99 -8.87
C GLY A 67 22.85 0.50 -9.16
N ASN A 68 21.80 1.29 -9.18
CA ASN A 68 21.74 2.74 -9.10
C ASN A 68 20.31 3.17 -8.80
N ARG A 69 20.11 3.90 -7.73
CA ARG A 69 18.86 4.61 -7.44
C ARG A 69 19.20 6.02 -6.96
N SER A 70 18.48 7.01 -7.49
CA SER A 70 18.66 8.41 -7.12
C SER A 70 18.54 8.61 -5.61
N PHE A 71 19.55 9.22 -5.00
CA PHE A 71 19.51 9.61 -3.59
C PHE A 71 18.40 10.64 -3.32
N ALA A 72 18.14 11.52 -4.28
CA ALA A 72 17.04 12.49 -4.17
C ALA A 72 15.68 11.78 -4.16
N GLU A 73 15.46 10.82 -5.07
CA GLU A 73 14.22 10.02 -5.09
C GLU A 73 14.04 9.21 -3.80
N THR A 74 15.12 8.62 -3.26
CA THR A 74 15.06 7.87 -2.00
C THR A 74 14.76 8.81 -0.82
N ARG A 75 15.34 10.01 -0.77
CA ARG A 75 14.97 10.99 0.27
C ARG A 75 13.51 11.40 0.18
N LEU A 76 13.01 11.71 -1.03
CA LEU A 76 11.65 12.20 -1.25
C LEU A 76 10.60 11.09 -1.11
N GLY A 77 10.88 9.89 -1.63
CA GLY A 77 9.92 8.79 -1.70
C GLY A 77 9.99 7.82 -0.53
N GLU A 78 11.07 7.85 0.28
CA GLU A 78 11.23 6.90 1.38
C GLU A 78 11.51 7.56 2.73
N LEU A 79 12.56 8.37 2.87
CA LEU A 79 12.88 8.94 4.19
C LEU A 79 11.84 9.97 4.63
N MET A 80 11.45 10.86 3.71
CA MET A 80 10.51 11.93 4.02
C MET A 80 9.12 11.42 4.43
N PRO A 81 8.49 10.43 3.73
CA PRO A 81 7.22 9.86 4.17
C PRO A 81 7.28 9.25 5.58
N VAL A 82 8.33 8.49 5.90
CA VAL A 82 8.49 7.90 7.24
C VAL A 82 8.60 9.00 8.32
N ILE A 83 9.43 10.02 8.08
CA ILE A 83 9.63 11.13 9.03
C ILE A 83 8.33 11.92 9.22
N ASN A 84 7.61 12.19 8.14
CA ASN A 84 6.34 12.93 8.19
C ASN A 84 5.25 12.10 8.89
N GLY A 85 5.13 10.81 8.55
CA GLY A 85 4.21 9.89 9.23
C GLY A 85 4.45 9.82 10.73
N ILE A 86 5.72 9.74 11.19
CA ILE A 86 6.05 9.81 12.62
C ILE A 86 5.59 11.12 13.24
N LYS A 87 5.85 12.26 12.59
CA LYS A 87 5.44 13.57 13.09
C LYS A 87 3.92 13.67 13.18
N HIS A 88 3.21 13.22 12.15
CA HIS A 88 1.75 13.19 12.09
C HIS A 88 1.18 12.33 13.23
N ILE A 89 1.63 11.09 13.38
CA ILE A 89 1.18 10.19 14.44
C ILE A 89 1.43 10.81 15.82
N ARG A 90 2.64 11.33 16.08
CA ARG A 90 2.97 11.94 17.38
C ARG A 90 2.05 13.09 17.76
N SER A 91 1.63 13.89 16.78
CA SER A 91 0.73 15.04 17.03
C SER A 91 -0.71 14.60 17.32
N HIS A 92 -1.14 13.44 16.83
CA HIS A 92 -2.53 12.97 16.91
C HIS A 92 -2.75 11.81 17.90
N LEU A 93 -1.73 11.00 18.19
CA LEU A 93 -1.83 9.74 18.94
C LEU A 93 -2.56 9.88 20.29
N LYS A 94 -2.30 10.98 21.02
CA LYS A 94 -2.99 11.24 22.30
C LYS A 94 -4.51 11.36 22.12
N ALA A 95 -4.96 11.92 21.00
CA ALA A 95 -6.37 12.03 20.69
C ALA A 95 -6.95 10.68 20.23
N TRP A 96 -6.23 9.94 19.39
CA TRP A 96 -6.65 8.61 18.90
C TRP A 96 -6.80 7.58 20.04
N MET A 97 -5.92 7.62 21.02
CA MET A 97 -5.98 6.73 22.18
C MET A 97 -7.12 7.05 23.17
N ARG A 98 -7.78 8.22 23.04
CA ARG A 98 -8.91 8.56 23.92
C ARG A 98 -10.11 7.67 23.66
N PRO A 99 -10.80 7.18 24.72
CA PRO A 99 -12.04 6.45 24.56
C PRO A 99 -13.08 7.26 23.79
N SER A 100 -13.57 6.71 22.68
CA SER A 100 -14.60 7.35 21.86
C SER A 100 -15.98 7.11 22.47
N ARG A 101 -16.65 8.18 22.95
CA ARG A 101 -18.00 8.08 23.52
C ARG A 101 -19.02 7.70 22.45
N ARG A 102 -19.99 6.86 22.81
CA ARG A 102 -21.09 6.42 21.96
C ARG A 102 -22.43 6.74 22.59
N LYS A 103 -23.44 6.93 21.74
CA LYS A 103 -24.81 7.14 22.20
C LYS A 103 -25.38 5.83 22.76
N VAL A 104 -26.19 5.96 23.82
CA VAL A 104 -26.93 4.84 24.44
C VAL A 104 -28.41 5.05 24.20
N GLY A 105 -29.10 4.01 23.79
CA GLY A 105 -30.56 4.05 23.61
C GLY A 105 -31.29 4.47 24.90
N ILE A 106 -32.42 5.15 24.74
CA ILE A 106 -33.14 5.81 25.85
C ILE A 106 -33.50 4.84 26.97
N VAL A 107 -33.85 3.62 26.63
CA VAL A 107 -34.22 2.56 27.60
C VAL A 107 -33.05 2.09 28.50
N PHE A 108 -31.82 2.33 28.07
CA PHE A 108 -30.64 1.96 28.85
C PHE A 108 -30.04 3.15 29.61
N LYS A 109 -30.60 4.37 29.45
CA LYS A 109 -30.15 5.51 30.25
C LYS A 109 -30.46 5.29 31.72
N PRO A 110 -29.55 5.73 32.61
CA PRO A 110 -28.37 6.57 32.42
C PRO A 110 -27.03 5.80 32.15
N ALA A 111 -27.06 4.63 31.53
CA ALA A 111 -25.84 3.92 31.10
C ALA A 111 -24.94 4.80 30.21
N THR A 112 -23.66 4.47 30.17
CA THR A 112 -22.67 5.12 29.28
C THR A 112 -22.01 4.07 28.39
N ALA A 113 -21.77 4.43 27.13
CA ALA A 113 -21.06 3.58 26.18
C ALA A 113 -19.85 4.30 25.61
N ARG A 114 -18.79 3.53 25.37
CA ARG A 114 -17.56 4.01 24.76
C ARG A 114 -16.87 2.89 23.99
N VAL A 115 -16.05 3.28 23.01
CA VAL A 115 -15.09 2.38 22.35
C VAL A 115 -13.70 2.73 22.88
N ILE A 116 -12.94 1.69 23.24
CA ILE A 116 -11.51 1.80 23.55
C ILE A 116 -10.73 1.02 22.49
N TYR A 117 -9.62 1.58 22.03
CA TYR A 117 -8.71 0.92 21.10
C TYR A 117 -7.61 0.20 21.88
N GLN A 118 -7.45 -1.08 21.63
CA GLN A 118 -6.45 -1.94 22.25
C GLN A 118 -5.52 -2.51 21.20
N PRO A 119 -4.22 -2.72 21.51
CA PRO A 119 -3.33 -3.46 20.60
C PRO A 119 -3.94 -4.81 20.23
N LEU A 120 -3.69 -5.26 19.02
CA LEU A 120 -4.04 -6.61 18.57
C LEU A 120 -3.13 -7.66 19.22
N GLY A 121 -1.83 -7.37 19.29
CA GLY A 121 -0.81 -8.28 19.81
C GLY A 121 0.47 -8.25 18.98
N VAL A 122 0.70 -9.30 18.18
CA VAL A 122 1.85 -9.38 17.27
C VAL A 122 1.40 -9.18 15.83
N VAL A 123 1.96 -8.17 15.17
CA VAL A 123 1.72 -7.84 13.77
C VAL A 123 2.88 -8.33 12.90
N GLY A 124 2.56 -9.10 11.86
CA GLY A 124 3.52 -9.45 10.82
C GLY A 124 3.52 -8.40 9.70
N ILE A 125 4.70 -8.06 9.17
CA ILE A 125 4.86 -7.18 8.02
C ILE A 125 5.71 -7.89 6.96
N LEU A 126 5.12 -8.11 5.78
CA LEU A 126 5.82 -8.57 4.58
C LEU A 126 5.98 -7.39 3.62
N ALA A 127 7.20 -6.88 3.49
CA ALA A 127 7.49 -5.67 2.74
C ALA A 127 8.12 -5.98 1.35
N PRO A 128 7.80 -5.16 0.32
CA PRO A 128 8.33 -5.31 -1.03
C PRO A 128 9.69 -4.63 -1.21
N TRP A 129 10.22 -4.75 -2.42
CA TRP A 129 11.55 -4.25 -2.79
C TRP A 129 11.57 -2.83 -3.35
N ASN A 130 10.45 -2.33 -3.88
CA ASN A 130 10.44 -1.10 -4.68
C ASN A 130 10.56 0.20 -3.86
N TYR A 131 10.06 0.20 -2.63
CA TYR A 131 10.25 1.22 -1.60
C TYR A 131 10.55 0.52 -0.27
N PRO A 132 11.75 -0.09 -0.15
CA PRO A 132 12.04 -1.00 0.95
C PRO A 132 12.05 -0.34 2.32
N LEU A 133 12.34 0.96 2.41
CA LEU A 133 12.30 1.70 3.67
C LEU A 133 10.87 2.11 4.04
N THR A 134 10.17 2.83 3.14
CA THR A 134 8.81 3.33 3.42
C THR A 134 7.84 2.19 3.68
N LEU A 135 7.82 1.18 2.79
CA LEU A 135 6.84 0.08 2.89
C LEU A 135 7.17 -0.93 4.00
N THR A 136 8.32 -0.77 4.65
CA THR A 136 8.68 -1.46 5.89
C THR A 136 8.37 -0.61 7.12
N LEU A 137 8.81 0.65 7.11
CA LEU A 137 8.79 1.49 8.30
C LEU A 137 7.45 2.17 8.56
N VAL A 138 6.65 2.49 7.52
CA VAL A 138 5.31 3.08 7.73
C VAL A 138 4.38 2.10 8.43
N PRO A 139 4.19 0.84 7.99
CA PRO A 139 3.42 -0.13 8.75
C PRO A 139 3.97 -0.39 10.17
N LEU A 140 5.31 -0.34 10.34
CA LEU A 140 5.95 -0.50 11.65
C LEU A 140 5.56 0.64 12.60
N ILE A 141 5.68 1.91 12.18
CA ILE A 141 5.34 3.06 13.07
C ILE A 141 3.86 3.08 13.43
N GLU A 142 2.99 2.65 12.54
CA GLU A 142 1.55 2.52 12.81
C GLU A 142 1.24 1.39 13.79
N ALA A 143 1.90 0.24 13.64
CA ALA A 143 1.76 -0.88 14.56
C ALA A 143 2.26 -0.52 15.97
N LEU A 144 3.40 0.18 16.08
CA LEU A 144 3.93 0.67 17.35
C LEU A 144 3.01 1.76 17.96
N ALA A 145 2.46 2.66 17.14
CA ALA A 145 1.47 3.65 17.59
C ALA A 145 0.21 2.99 18.14
N ALA A 146 -0.26 1.90 17.53
CA ALA A 146 -1.37 1.11 18.04
C ALA A 146 -0.99 0.28 19.28
N GLY A 147 0.32 0.14 19.58
CA GLY A 147 0.86 -0.55 20.76
C GLY A 147 1.15 -2.04 20.52
N ASN A 148 1.30 -2.47 19.29
CA ASN A 148 1.61 -3.84 18.91
C ASN A 148 3.12 -4.13 18.98
N ARG A 149 3.45 -5.41 18.98
CA ARG A 149 4.76 -5.96 18.69
C ARG A 149 4.83 -6.31 17.22
N VAL A 150 6.02 -6.30 16.63
CA VAL A 150 6.14 -6.40 15.18
C VAL A 150 7.23 -7.37 14.77
N MET A 151 6.89 -8.31 13.89
CA MET A 151 7.85 -9.07 13.11
C MET A 151 7.84 -8.58 11.66
N ILE A 152 9.00 -8.42 11.06
CA ILE A 152 9.16 -7.88 9.72
C ILE A 152 9.97 -8.86 8.86
N LYS A 153 9.47 -9.17 7.67
CA LYS A 153 10.22 -9.85 6.62
C LYS A 153 10.32 -8.91 5.42
N PRO A 154 11.43 -8.17 5.25
CA PRO A 154 11.67 -7.36 4.06
C PRO A 154 11.99 -8.22 2.84
N SER A 155 12.03 -7.61 1.65
CA SER A 155 12.26 -8.33 0.40
C SER A 155 13.70 -8.86 0.28
N GLU A 156 13.82 -10.06 -0.29
CA GLU A 156 15.09 -10.67 -0.68
C GLU A 156 15.76 -9.97 -1.88
N LEU A 157 15.02 -9.14 -2.63
CA LEU A 157 15.56 -8.38 -3.76
C LEU A 157 16.33 -7.13 -3.32
N THR A 158 16.22 -6.75 -2.05
CA THR A 158 16.96 -5.62 -1.45
C THR A 158 17.77 -6.08 -0.23
N PRO A 159 18.73 -6.99 -0.42
CA PRO A 159 19.42 -7.67 0.70
C PRO A 159 20.25 -6.72 1.56
N ARG A 160 20.90 -5.70 0.99
CA ARG A 160 21.72 -4.72 1.72
C ARG A 160 20.84 -3.82 2.59
N THR A 161 19.74 -3.34 2.05
CA THR A 161 18.75 -2.54 2.79
C THR A 161 18.10 -3.37 3.89
N SER A 162 17.74 -4.62 3.59
CA SER A 162 17.12 -5.54 4.54
C SER A 162 18.04 -5.85 5.72
N GLU A 163 19.32 -6.11 5.45
CA GLU A 163 20.31 -6.37 6.49
C GLU A 163 20.61 -5.13 7.34
N LEU A 164 20.72 -3.96 6.72
CA LEU A 164 20.89 -2.70 7.44
C LEU A 164 19.68 -2.41 8.37
N LEU A 165 18.45 -2.62 7.90
CA LEU A 165 17.25 -2.50 8.73
C LEU A 165 17.27 -3.51 9.89
N ARG A 166 17.66 -4.76 9.64
CA ARG A 166 17.80 -5.79 10.67
C ARG A 166 18.77 -5.36 11.77
N GLN A 167 19.93 -4.83 11.37
CA GLN A 167 20.92 -4.30 12.29
C GLN A 167 20.39 -3.12 13.11
N LEU A 168 19.94 -2.07 12.44
CA LEU A 168 19.53 -0.80 13.09
C LEU A 168 18.32 -0.99 14.02
N LEU A 169 17.34 -1.77 13.62
CA LEU A 169 16.17 -2.07 14.44
C LEU A 169 16.51 -3.02 15.59
N GLY A 170 17.42 -3.98 15.38
CA GLY A 170 17.90 -4.88 16.44
C GLY A 170 18.78 -4.20 17.49
N GLU A 171 19.52 -3.12 17.12
CA GLU A 171 20.23 -2.25 18.07
C GLU A 171 19.29 -1.34 18.87
N THR A 172 18.09 -1.08 18.35
CA THR A 172 17.13 -0.11 18.90
C THR A 172 16.07 -0.76 19.77
N PHE A 173 15.59 -1.94 19.41
CA PHE A 173 14.50 -2.66 20.06
C PHE A 173 14.92 -4.06 20.49
N SER A 174 14.32 -4.58 21.55
CA SER A 174 14.43 -6.00 21.87
C SER A 174 13.73 -6.84 20.79
N ALA A 175 14.20 -8.06 20.56
CA ALA A 175 13.59 -9.00 19.63
C ALA A 175 12.11 -9.31 19.96
N GLU A 176 11.76 -9.23 21.24
CA GLU A 176 10.39 -9.38 21.70
C GLU A 176 9.47 -8.21 21.31
N GLN A 177 10.01 -7.05 20.95
CA GLN A 177 9.24 -5.88 20.55
C GLN A 177 9.22 -5.67 19.04
N VAL A 178 10.39 -5.61 18.40
CA VAL A 178 10.54 -5.49 16.95
C VAL A 178 11.62 -6.43 16.48
N THR A 179 11.31 -7.32 15.54
CA THR A 179 12.26 -8.27 14.95
C THR A 179 12.20 -8.21 13.43
N VAL A 180 13.37 -8.15 12.80
CA VAL A 180 13.51 -8.29 11.34
C VAL A 180 14.12 -9.64 11.04
N VAL A 181 13.43 -10.42 10.19
CA VAL A 181 13.92 -11.72 9.69
C VAL A 181 14.21 -11.60 8.20
N THR A 182 15.43 -11.92 7.80
CA THR A 182 15.89 -11.88 6.41
C THR A 182 15.92 -13.28 5.83
N GLY A 183 15.55 -13.45 4.59
CA GLY A 183 15.51 -14.76 3.90
C GLY A 183 14.76 -14.65 2.57
N ASP A 184 14.65 -15.79 1.90
CA ASP A 184 14.10 -15.94 0.57
C ASP A 184 12.55 -16.04 0.54
N ALA A 185 12.00 -16.37 -0.62
CA ALA A 185 10.57 -16.56 -0.82
C ALA A 185 9.99 -17.73 -0.01
N LEU A 186 10.80 -18.76 0.30
CA LEU A 186 10.37 -19.88 1.15
C LEU A 186 10.13 -19.40 2.58
N LEU A 187 11.07 -18.60 3.12
CA LEU A 187 10.90 -17.99 4.44
C LEU A 187 9.68 -17.04 4.47
N ALA A 188 9.42 -16.29 3.38
CA ALA A 188 8.23 -15.44 3.28
C ALA A 188 6.93 -16.26 3.33
N SER A 189 6.90 -17.42 2.69
CA SER A 189 5.76 -18.35 2.78
C SER A 189 5.56 -18.84 4.21
N GLN A 190 6.62 -19.34 4.87
CA GLN A 190 6.59 -19.79 6.25
C GLN A 190 6.18 -18.68 7.22
N PHE A 191 6.65 -17.46 6.99
CA PHE A 191 6.26 -16.26 7.76
C PHE A 191 4.77 -16.00 7.66
N SER A 192 4.19 -16.11 6.47
CA SER A 192 2.75 -15.86 6.26
C SER A 192 1.85 -16.92 6.92
N GLU A 193 2.40 -18.07 7.31
CA GLU A 193 1.70 -19.15 8.01
C GLU A 193 1.68 -19.00 9.53
N LEU A 194 2.48 -18.08 10.10
CA LEU A 194 2.45 -17.81 11.53
C LEU A 194 1.10 -17.22 11.95
N PRO A 195 0.58 -17.59 13.14
CA PRO A 195 -0.72 -17.12 13.61
C PRO A 195 -0.65 -15.70 14.21
N PHE A 196 -0.26 -14.73 13.37
CA PHE A 196 -0.25 -13.32 13.72
C PHE A 196 -1.64 -12.82 14.14
N ASP A 197 -1.68 -11.77 14.95
CA ASP A 197 -2.92 -11.08 15.29
C ASP A 197 -3.36 -10.14 14.15
N HIS A 198 -2.43 -9.78 13.26
CA HIS A 198 -2.67 -9.13 11.98
C HIS A 198 -1.46 -9.31 11.06
N LEU A 199 -1.69 -9.39 9.76
CA LEU A 199 -0.62 -9.47 8.76
C LEU A 199 -0.79 -8.37 7.72
N VAL A 200 0.24 -7.53 7.57
CA VAL A 200 0.33 -6.51 6.53
C VAL A 200 1.22 -7.04 5.42
N PHE A 201 0.72 -7.05 4.21
CA PHE A 201 1.46 -7.46 3.01
C PHE A 201 1.36 -6.40 1.93
N THR A 202 2.49 -6.01 1.37
CA THR A 202 2.56 -5.19 0.17
C THR A 202 3.31 -5.95 -0.93
N GLY A 203 2.71 -6.08 -2.10
CA GLY A 203 3.32 -6.82 -3.21
C GLY A 203 2.35 -7.14 -4.34
N SER A 204 2.70 -8.12 -5.20
CA SER A 204 1.84 -8.48 -6.32
C SER A 204 0.54 -9.15 -5.89
N THR A 205 -0.53 -8.97 -6.67
CA THR A 205 -1.84 -9.62 -6.45
C THR A 205 -1.72 -11.15 -6.42
N TYR A 206 -0.82 -11.71 -7.23
CA TYR A 206 -0.56 -13.15 -7.24
C TYR A 206 -0.06 -13.64 -5.86
N VAL A 207 0.97 -13.00 -5.31
CA VAL A 207 1.52 -13.37 -3.99
C VAL A 207 0.52 -13.03 -2.87
N GLY A 208 -0.20 -11.91 -2.97
CA GLY A 208 -1.23 -11.53 -1.99
C GLY A 208 -2.32 -12.58 -1.81
N ARG A 209 -2.72 -13.27 -2.89
CA ARG A 209 -3.67 -14.40 -2.80
C ARG A 209 -3.12 -15.55 -1.96
N HIS A 210 -1.82 -15.88 -2.11
CA HIS A 210 -1.18 -16.92 -1.31
C HIS A 210 -1.04 -16.51 0.15
N VAL A 211 -0.66 -15.26 0.43
CA VAL A 211 -0.59 -14.72 1.79
C VAL A 211 -1.95 -14.75 2.47
N MET A 212 -3.01 -14.33 1.78
CA MET A 212 -4.39 -14.37 2.31
C MET A 212 -4.84 -15.80 2.60
N ALA A 213 -4.53 -16.75 1.71
CA ALA A 213 -4.88 -18.16 1.90
C ALA A 213 -4.13 -18.79 3.09
N ALA A 214 -2.85 -18.42 3.29
CA ALA A 214 -2.08 -18.85 4.45
C ALA A 214 -2.64 -18.28 5.75
N ALA A 215 -2.89 -16.97 5.80
CA ALA A 215 -3.46 -16.27 6.94
C ALA A 215 -4.86 -16.80 7.35
N ALA A 216 -5.67 -17.18 6.37
CA ALA A 216 -7.02 -17.70 6.60
C ALA A 216 -7.03 -18.99 7.45
N ARG A 217 -5.99 -19.81 7.40
CA ARG A 217 -5.88 -21.05 8.22
C ARG A 217 -5.87 -20.74 9.71
N ASN A 218 -5.36 -19.57 10.09
CA ASN A 218 -5.25 -19.12 11.49
C ASN A 218 -6.29 -18.05 11.84
N LEU A 219 -7.23 -17.74 10.93
CA LEU A 219 -8.15 -16.60 11.06
C LEU A 219 -7.43 -15.26 11.26
N THR A 220 -6.18 -15.14 10.78
CA THR A 220 -5.40 -13.91 10.86
C THR A 220 -5.99 -12.85 9.93
N PRO A 221 -6.43 -11.69 10.44
CA PRO A 221 -6.84 -10.58 9.60
C PRO A 221 -5.66 -10.05 8.78
N VAL A 222 -5.95 -9.63 7.54
CA VAL A 222 -4.91 -9.12 6.64
C VAL A 222 -5.20 -7.69 6.17
N THR A 223 -4.13 -6.91 5.98
CA THR A 223 -4.12 -5.72 5.13
C THR A 223 -3.26 -6.06 3.92
N LEU A 224 -3.84 -5.98 2.73
CA LEU A 224 -3.18 -6.32 1.48
C LEU A 224 -3.11 -5.08 0.60
N GLU A 225 -1.90 -4.64 0.30
CA GLU A 225 -1.60 -3.58 -0.66
C GLU A 225 -1.03 -4.24 -1.91
N LEU A 226 -1.86 -4.32 -2.94
CA LEU A 226 -1.58 -5.15 -4.10
C LEU A 226 -1.38 -4.31 -5.37
N GLY A 227 -1.06 -4.99 -6.47
CA GLY A 227 -0.88 -4.41 -7.77
C GLY A 227 -2.19 -3.95 -8.44
N GLY A 228 -2.06 -3.53 -9.67
CA GLY A 228 -3.18 -3.12 -10.53
C GLY A 228 -2.70 -2.27 -11.69
N LYS A 229 -3.61 -1.90 -12.59
CA LYS A 229 -3.32 -1.02 -13.71
C LYS A 229 -3.94 0.34 -13.47
N SER A 230 -3.15 1.28 -12.92
CA SER A 230 -3.61 2.64 -12.57
C SER A 230 -3.91 3.47 -13.82
N PRO A 231 -5.19 3.78 -14.10
CA PRO A 231 -5.58 4.60 -15.22
C PRO A 231 -5.32 6.09 -14.97
N VAL A 232 -5.06 6.79 -16.05
CA VAL A 232 -5.15 8.24 -16.12
C VAL A 232 -6.23 8.62 -17.13
N VAL A 233 -7.13 9.51 -16.74
CA VAL A 233 -8.08 10.16 -17.66
C VAL A 233 -7.68 11.62 -17.81
N ILE A 234 -7.38 12.05 -19.03
CA ILE A 234 -7.14 13.46 -19.37
C ILE A 234 -8.36 13.96 -20.11
N CYS A 235 -9.15 14.84 -19.50
CA CYS A 235 -10.33 15.42 -20.11
C CYS A 235 -9.96 16.50 -21.16
N ALA A 236 -10.85 16.75 -22.11
CA ALA A 236 -10.61 17.67 -23.24
C ALA A 236 -10.34 19.13 -22.82
N ASP A 237 -10.83 19.53 -21.63
CA ASP A 237 -10.64 20.86 -21.06
C ASP A 237 -9.27 21.09 -20.44
N TYR A 238 -8.48 20.01 -20.26
CA TYR A 238 -7.19 20.12 -19.57
C TYR A 238 -6.01 20.27 -20.53
N SER A 239 -5.02 21.07 -20.14
CA SER A 239 -3.83 21.29 -20.95
C SER A 239 -2.99 20.00 -21.12
N ILE A 240 -2.90 19.50 -22.36
CA ILE A 240 -2.11 18.32 -22.72
C ILE A 240 -0.65 18.47 -22.26
N LYS A 241 -0.04 19.63 -22.49
CA LYS A 241 1.36 19.90 -22.08
C LYS A 241 1.55 19.85 -20.56
N LYS A 242 0.59 20.38 -19.77
CA LYS A 242 0.66 20.29 -18.30
C LYS A 242 0.48 18.85 -17.83
N ALA A 243 -0.48 18.13 -18.36
CA ALA A 243 -0.72 16.72 -18.05
C ALA A 243 0.52 15.86 -18.37
N ALA A 244 1.06 15.99 -19.58
CA ALA A 244 2.24 15.26 -20.04
C ALA A 244 3.45 15.46 -19.10
N ARG A 245 3.70 16.71 -18.67
CA ARG A 245 4.78 17.00 -17.72
C ARG A 245 4.57 16.34 -16.36
N MET A 246 3.36 16.44 -15.79
CA MET A 246 3.04 15.83 -14.50
C MET A 246 3.14 14.29 -14.56
N LEU A 247 2.67 13.74 -15.67
CA LEU A 247 2.69 12.29 -15.92
C LEU A 247 4.11 11.77 -16.21
N ALA A 248 4.99 12.57 -16.82
CA ALA A 248 6.38 12.20 -16.96
C ALA A 248 7.09 12.12 -15.60
N ILE A 249 6.84 13.08 -14.70
CA ILE A 249 7.37 13.03 -13.31
C ILE A 249 6.87 11.78 -12.60
N GLY A 250 5.54 11.54 -12.58
CA GLY A 250 4.96 10.42 -11.84
C GLY A 250 5.30 9.05 -12.45
N LYS A 251 5.41 8.95 -13.78
CA LYS A 251 5.76 7.68 -14.44
C LYS A 251 7.24 7.33 -14.31
N LEU A 252 8.12 8.32 -14.31
CA LEU A 252 9.56 8.07 -14.35
C LEU A 252 10.24 8.10 -12.97
N PHE A 253 9.54 8.51 -11.94
CA PHE A 253 10.01 8.37 -10.56
C PHE A 253 10.29 6.89 -10.24
N ASN A 254 11.47 6.58 -9.73
CA ASN A 254 11.97 5.22 -9.54
C ASN A 254 11.92 4.37 -10.84
N ALA A 255 12.13 4.99 -12.00
CA ALA A 255 11.99 4.37 -13.33
C ALA A 255 10.64 3.62 -13.51
N GLY A 256 9.57 4.13 -12.95
CA GLY A 256 8.24 3.53 -13.02
C GLY A 256 8.04 2.30 -12.11
N GLN A 257 9.03 1.95 -11.28
CA GLN A 257 8.94 0.87 -10.30
C GLN A 257 8.23 1.33 -9.02
N THR A 258 7.24 2.19 -9.19
CA THR A 258 6.44 2.75 -8.12
C THR A 258 5.14 1.96 -8.04
N CYS A 259 4.95 1.28 -6.93
CA CYS A 259 3.79 0.41 -6.70
C CYS A 259 2.52 1.17 -7.05
N VAL A 260 1.81 0.70 -8.03
CA VAL A 260 0.46 1.03 -8.50
C VAL A 260 0.06 2.52 -8.54
N VAL A 261 0.81 3.39 -7.85
CA VAL A 261 0.62 4.84 -7.94
C VAL A 261 1.38 5.49 -9.11
N ALA A 262 2.28 4.75 -9.81
CA ALA A 262 2.75 5.19 -11.12
C ALA A 262 1.62 5.01 -12.14
N PRO A 263 1.37 5.99 -13.03
CA PRO A 263 0.45 5.84 -14.14
C PRO A 263 0.79 4.60 -14.97
N ASP A 264 -0.17 3.69 -15.17
CA ASP A 264 0.08 2.46 -15.92
C ASP A 264 -0.38 2.55 -17.38
N TYR A 265 -1.48 3.26 -17.63
CA TYR A 265 -1.92 3.65 -18.98
C TYR A 265 -2.67 4.99 -18.95
N ILE A 266 -2.70 5.65 -20.12
CA ILE A 266 -3.34 6.96 -20.28
C ILE A 266 -4.53 6.85 -21.23
N LEU A 267 -5.66 7.41 -20.83
CA LEU A 267 -6.81 7.68 -21.67
C LEU A 267 -6.84 9.17 -22.02
N VAL A 268 -6.77 9.50 -23.30
CA VAL A 268 -6.73 10.88 -23.80
C VAL A 268 -7.69 11.03 -24.99
N PRO A 269 -8.32 12.20 -25.21
CA PRO A 269 -9.14 12.44 -26.40
C PRO A 269 -8.39 12.09 -27.68
N ARG A 270 -9.05 11.45 -28.62
CA ARG A 270 -8.45 10.86 -29.84
C ARG A 270 -7.56 11.85 -30.59
N GLU A 271 -8.00 13.08 -30.74
CA GLU A 271 -7.26 14.14 -31.44
C GLU A 271 -5.96 14.54 -30.73
N HIS A 272 -5.78 14.16 -29.47
CA HIS A 272 -4.63 14.54 -28.66
C HIS A 272 -3.61 13.43 -28.43
N VAL A 273 -3.83 12.21 -28.92
CA VAL A 273 -2.95 11.04 -28.72
C VAL A 273 -1.49 11.36 -29.10
N ASN A 274 -1.27 11.82 -30.34
CA ASN A 274 0.08 12.09 -30.87
C ASN A 274 0.72 13.32 -30.19
N SER A 275 -0.08 14.37 -29.92
CA SER A 275 0.44 15.56 -29.24
C SER A 275 0.83 15.24 -27.81
N PHE A 276 0.05 14.41 -27.10
CA PHE A 276 0.38 13.97 -25.75
C PHE A 276 1.66 13.11 -25.74
N ALA A 277 1.81 12.15 -26.65
CA ALA A 277 3.00 11.31 -26.76
C ALA A 277 4.26 12.17 -27.00
N GLY A 278 4.18 13.15 -27.88
CA GLY A 278 5.28 14.09 -28.16
C GLY A 278 5.65 14.97 -26.97
N GLU A 279 4.65 15.56 -26.30
CA GLU A 279 4.87 16.40 -25.10
C GLU A 279 5.40 15.59 -23.91
N TRP A 280 4.90 14.35 -23.70
CA TRP A 280 5.41 13.47 -22.67
C TRP A 280 6.87 13.09 -22.91
N LEU A 281 7.22 12.75 -24.15
CA LEU A 281 8.61 12.44 -24.53
C LEU A 281 9.52 13.66 -24.36
N ALA A 282 9.06 14.84 -24.74
CA ALA A 282 9.80 16.07 -24.53
C ALA A 282 10.03 16.36 -23.03
N ALA A 283 9.02 16.10 -22.19
CA ALA A 283 9.13 16.22 -20.75
C ALA A 283 10.12 15.18 -20.17
N ALA A 284 10.06 13.93 -20.62
CA ALA A 284 10.99 12.86 -20.22
C ALA A 284 12.45 13.23 -20.55
N LYS A 285 12.71 13.73 -21.76
CA LYS A 285 14.04 14.24 -22.17
C LYS A 285 14.54 15.38 -21.31
N LYS A 286 13.66 16.26 -20.89
CA LYS A 286 14.02 17.39 -20.02
C LYS A 286 14.35 16.92 -18.59
N LEU A 287 13.63 15.91 -18.06
CA LEU A 287 13.89 15.35 -16.75
C LEU A 287 15.20 14.55 -16.72
N TYR A 288 15.44 13.76 -17.75
CA TYR A 288 16.62 12.88 -17.86
C TYR A 288 17.28 13.05 -19.23
N PRO A 289 18.11 14.11 -19.40
CA PRO A 289 18.77 14.38 -20.69
C PRO A 289 19.69 13.25 -21.16
N THR A 290 20.30 12.55 -20.23
CA THR A 290 21.10 11.34 -20.43
C THR A 290 20.52 10.21 -19.57
N LEU A 291 20.73 8.97 -19.96
CA LEU A 291 20.29 7.80 -19.21
C LEU A 291 21.48 7.01 -18.67
N GLU A 292 22.46 6.73 -19.57
CA GLU A 292 23.70 6.04 -19.20
C GLU A 292 24.54 6.92 -18.29
N GLY A 293 25.07 6.33 -17.21
CA GLY A 293 25.86 7.04 -16.20
C GLY A 293 25.09 8.09 -15.40
N ASN A 294 23.80 8.27 -15.65
CA ASN A 294 22.99 9.27 -14.94
C ASN A 294 22.61 8.75 -13.53
N PRO A 295 23.11 9.40 -12.43
CA PRO A 295 22.80 8.97 -11.07
C PRO A 295 21.35 9.23 -10.68
N ASP A 296 20.66 10.14 -11.36
CA ASP A 296 19.26 10.48 -11.06
C ASP A 296 18.25 9.55 -11.76
N TYR A 297 18.70 8.76 -12.77
CA TYR A 297 17.82 7.82 -13.44
C TYR A 297 18.01 6.41 -12.89
N THR A 298 17.01 5.92 -12.17
CA THR A 298 17.06 4.65 -11.44
C THR A 298 17.14 3.42 -12.36
N SER A 299 17.94 2.42 -11.99
CA SER A 299 18.03 1.13 -12.67
C SER A 299 16.84 0.23 -12.34
N ILE A 300 16.50 -0.69 -13.22
CA ILE A 300 15.53 -1.75 -12.93
C ILE A 300 16.15 -2.72 -11.92
N ILE A 301 15.41 -3.08 -10.89
CA ILE A 301 15.90 -3.80 -9.71
C ILE A 301 16.69 -5.08 -10.03
N SER A 302 16.28 -5.83 -11.03
CA SER A 302 16.95 -7.08 -11.40
C SER A 302 16.92 -7.32 -12.91
N GLN A 303 17.81 -8.18 -13.42
CA GLN A 303 17.82 -8.59 -14.82
C GLN A 303 16.49 -9.20 -15.24
N ARG A 304 15.89 -10.06 -14.42
CA ARG A 304 14.59 -10.67 -14.69
C ARG A 304 13.49 -9.62 -14.94
N HIS A 305 13.44 -8.54 -14.10
CA HIS A 305 12.45 -7.48 -14.28
C HIS A 305 12.75 -6.64 -15.52
N HIS A 306 14.01 -6.38 -15.80
CA HIS A 306 14.45 -5.69 -17.01
C HIS A 306 13.99 -6.47 -18.26
N ASP A 307 14.32 -7.76 -18.35
CA ASP A 307 14.00 -8.62 -19.50
C ASP A 307 12.49 -8.76 -19.72
N ARG A 308 11.71 -8.84 -18.63
CA ARG A 308 10.24 -8.81 -18.69
C ARG A 308 9.73 -7.53 -19.37
N LEU A 309 10.23 -6.37 -18.96
CA LEU A 309 9.82 -5.08 -19.54
C LEU A 309 10.18 -4.96 -21.01
N VAL A 310 11.39 -5.39 -21.37
CA VAL A 310 11.85 -5.43 -22.79
C VAL A 310 10.96 -6.38 -23.60
N SER A 311 10.64 -7.56 -23.07
CA SER A 311 9.74 -8.53 -23.72
C SER A 311 8.34 -7.94 -23.95
N MET A 312 7.76 -7.27 -22.94
CA MET A 312 6.44 -6.64 -23.06
C MET A 312 6.43 -5.54 -24.15
N ALA A 313 7.48 -4.70 -24.20
CA ALA A 313 7.60 -3.68 -25.24
C ALA A 313 7.70 -4.30 -26.64
N ASN A 314 8.59 -5.28 -26.82
CA ASN A 314 8.79 -5.96 -28.10
C ASN A 314 7.53 -6.70 -28.58
N GLN A 315 6.81 -7.35 -27.67
CA GLN A 315 5.55 -8.02 -27.98
C GLN A 315 4.49 -7.01 -28.46
N ALA A 316 4.33 -5.88 -27.78
CA ALA A 316 3.38 -4.85 -28.19
C ALA A 316 3.74 -4.28 -29.58
N LEU A 317 5.03 -4.01 -29.84
CA LEU A 317 5.53 -3.54 -31.13
C LEU A 317 5.29 -4.57 -32.26
N SER A 318 5.54 -5.85 -32.00
CA SER A 318 5.27 -6.92 -32.95
C SER A 318 3.79 -7.08 -33.28
N LYS A 319 2.91 -6.69 -32.39
CA LYS A 319 1.44 -6.65 -32.58
C LYS A 319 0.93 -5.35 -33.21
N GLY A 320 1.82 -4.39 -33.56
CA GLY A 320 1.45 -3.19 -34.29
C GLY A 320 1.44 -1.88 -33.47
N ALA A 321 1.83 -1.92 -32.20
CA ALA A 321 2.02 -0.70 -31.42
C ALA A 321 3.12 0.18 -32.01
N LYS A 322 3.01 1.51 -31.84
CA LYS A 322 3.99 2.49 -32.29
C LYS A 322 4.74 3.08 -31.12
N ALA A 323 6.08 3.08 -31.16
CA ALA A 323 6.90 3.60 -30.09
C ALA A 323 7.28 5.07 -30.28
N TRP A 324 7.27 5.83 -29.19
CA TRP A 324 7.81 7.17 -29.01
C TRP A 324 8.89 7.07 -27.93
N GLN A 325 10.16 7.04 -28.32
CA GLN A 325 11.27 6.69 -27.41
C GLN A 325 12.27 7.83 -27.27
N HIS A 326 12.83 7.94 -26.06
CA HIS A 326 13.93 8.83 -25.76
C HIS A 326 15.28 8.12 -25.96
N GLY A 327 16.05 8.52 -26.99
CA GLY A 327 17.41 8.03 -27.21
C GLY A 327 17.49 6.64 -27.86
N ALA A 328 18.71 6.20 -28.12
CA ALA A 328 18.98 4.84 -28.57
C ALA A 328 18.84 3.82 -27.43
N SER A 329 18.72 2.56 -27.79
CA SER A 329 18.56 1.44 -26.85
C SER A 329 19.55 1.49 -25.68
N VAL A 330 19.06 1.14 -24.58
CA VAL A 330 19.61 1.16 -23.23
C VAL A 330 20.86 0.30 -23.05
N SER A 331 21.76 0.76 -22.18
CA SER A 331 22.86 -0.08 -21.66
C SER A 331 22.28 -1.22 -20.82
N THR A 332 22.42 -2.44 -21.32
CA THR A 332 22.06 -3.66 -20.59
C THR A 332 22.86 -3.82 -19.31
N LEU A 333 24.06 -3.25 -19.24
CA LEU A 333 24.94 -3.31 -18.07
C LEU A 333 24.38 -2.58 -16.85
N GLU A 334 23.71 -1.44 -17.06
CA GLU A 334 23.12 -0.65 -15.97
C GLU A 334 21.65 -1.01 -15.69
N ARG A 335 21.07 -1.95 -16.40
CA ARG A 335 19.64 -2.31 -16.33
C ARG A 335 18.70 -1.10 -16.41
N LYS A 336 19.05 -0.07 -17.18
CA LYS A 336 18.23 1.13 -17.44
C LYS A 336 17.42 0.93 -18.71
N ILE A 337 16.14 1.27 -18.69
CA ILE A 337 15.24 1.22 -19.84
C ILE A 337 14.85 2.66 -20.20
N ALA A 338 15.04 3.04 -21.46
CA ALA A 338 14.64 4.36 -21.93
C ALA A 338 13.13 4.58 -21.77
N PRO A 339 12.70 5.78 -21.31
CA PRO A 339 11.28 6.13 -21.29
C PRO A 339 10.66 5.95 -22.67
N MET A 340 9.58 5.17 -22.74
CA MET A 340 8.90 4.85 -23.97
C MET A 340 7.39 5.03 -23.83
N ALA A 341 6.80 5.92 -24.62
CA ALA A 341 5.37 5.98 -24.82
C ALA A 341 5.00 5.09 -26.00
N LEU A 342 3.84 4.41 -25.92
CA LEU A 342 3.34 3.53 -26.95
C LEU A 342 1.91 3.92 -27.32
N THR A 343 1.67 4.11 -28.63
CA THR A 343 0.34 4.34 -29.18
C THR A 343 -0.11 3.13 -30.01
N ASP A 344 -1.39 3.05 -30.33
CA ASP A 344 -1.98 1.93 -31.08
C ASP A 344 -1.69 0.55 -30.43
N VAL A 345 -1.62 0.51 -29.09
CA VAL A 345 -1.33 -0.73 -28.34
C VAL A 345 -2.54 -1.64 -28.37
N PRO A 346 -2.41 -2.88 -28.90
CA PRO A 346 -3.49 -3.85 -28.87
C PRO A 346 -3.89 -4.19 -27.42
N LEU A 347 -5.20 -4.32 -27.17
CA LEU A 347 -5.71 -4.56 -25.84
C LEU A 347 -5.31 -5.94 -25.28
N ASP A 348 -5.00 -6.89 -26.13
CA ASP A 348 -4.50 -8.23 -25.80
C ASP A 348 -2.96 -8.29 -25.64
N ALA A 349 -2.27 -7.17 -25.73
CA ALA A 349 -0.85 -7.10 -25.43
C ALA A 349 -0.60 -7.18 -23.92
N ASP A 350 0.51 -7.82 -23.50
CA ASP A 350 0.88 -7.95 -22.09
C ASP A 350 0.96 -6.60 -21.37
N LEU A 351 1.38 -5.54 -22.09
CA LEU A 351 1.36 -4.16 -21.59
C LEU A 351 -0.03 -3.70 -21.13
N MET A 352 -1.12 -4.27 -21.68
CA MET A 352 -2.49 -3.93 -21.32
C MET A 352 -3.12 -4.94 -20.36
N GLN A 353 -2.55 -6.12 -20.22
CA GLN A 353 -3.06 -7.19 -19.37
C GLN A 353 -2.39 -7.25 -18.00
N GLU A 354 -1.08 -6.96 -17.95
CA GLU A 354 -0.29 -7.02 -16.72
C GLU A 354 0.11 -5.61 -16.24
N GLU A 355 0.37 -5.48 -14.94
CA GLU A 355 1.00 -4.29 -14.36
C GLU A 355 2.40 -4.10 -14.95
N ILE A 356 2.69 -2.92 -15.48
CA ILE A 356 3.95 -2.65 -16.18
C ILE A 356 5.12 -2.60 -15.21
N PHE A 357 5.04 -1.77 -14.18
CA PHE A 357 6.09 -1.58 -13.17
C PHE A 357 7.45 -1.17 -13.76
N GLY A 358 7.39 -0.23 -14.71
CA GLY A 358 8.56 0.23 -15.47
C GLY A 358 8.25 1.49 -16.31
N PRO A 359 9.24 2.03 -17.05
CA PRO A 359 9.13 3.31 -17.74
C PRO A 359 8.43 3.21 -19.13
N LEU A 360 7.50 2.28 -19.30
CA LEU A 360 6.70 2.10 -20.50
C LEU A 360 5.29 2.66 -20.27
N LEU A 361 4.76 3.43 -21.22
CA LEU A 361 3.50 4.16 -21.06
C LEU A 361 2.56 3.98 -22.28
N PRO A 362 1.61 3.04 -22.22
CA PRO A 362 0.52 2.95 -23.19
C PRO A 362 -0.37 4.17 -23.18
N ILE A 363 -0.69 4.71 -24.35
CA ILE A 363 -1.59 5.82 -24.58
C ILE A 363 -2.74 5.36 -25.44
N LEU A 364 -3.96 5.45 -24.92
CA LEU A 364 -5.18 5.00 -25.56
C LEU A 364 -6.07 6.20 -25.89
N ALA A 365 -6.68 6.15 -27.07
CA ALA A 365 -7.67 7.13 -27.48
C ALA A 365 -9.04 6.83 -26.85
N TYR A 366 -9.80 7.86 -26.57
CA TYR A 366 -11.23 7.77 -26.33
C TYR A 366 -11.97 8.90 -27.08
N ASP A 367 -13.25 8.68 -27.40
CA ASP A 367 -14.10 9.65 -28.10
C ASP A 367 -15.07 10.37 -27.14
N SER A 368 -15.38 9.76 -26.00
CA SER A 368 -16.19 10.38 -24.95
C SER A 368 -15.73 9.98 -23.56
N LEU A 369 -15.99 10.83 -22.55
CA LEU A 369 -15.68 10.51 -21.17
C LEU A 369 -16.41 9.24 -20.68
N ASP A 370 -17.60 8.97 -21.21
CA ASP A 370 -18.36 7.75 -20.93
C ASP A 370 -17.62 6.50 -21.40
N GLU A 371 -17.01 6.55 -22.58
CA GLU A 371 -16.15 5.46 -23.09
C GLU A 371 -14.93 5.23 -22.19
N ALA A 372 -14.24 6.31 -21.80
CA ALA A 372 -13.10 6.21 -20.88
C ALA A 372 -13.49 5.59 -19.53
N ILE A 373 -14.63 5.99 -18.97
CA ILE A 373 -15.17 5.42 -17.72
C ILE A 373 -15.55 3.94 -17.91
N ALA A 374 -16.21 3.59 -19.00
CA ALA A 374 -16.55 2.20 -19.31
C ALA A 374 -15.29 1.33 -19.43
N PHE A 375 -14.28 1.83 -20.14
CA PHE A 375 -12.99 1.14 -20.29
C PHE A 375 -12.30 0.86 -18.95
N ILE A 376 -12.38 1.78 -17.99
CA ILE A 376 -11.85 1.59 -16.63
C ILE A 376 -12.66 0.52 -15.90
N ASN A 377 -13.98 0.58 -15.97
CA ASN A 377 -14.88 -0.31 -15.22
C ASN A 377 -14.89 -1.76 -15.75
N ASP A 378 -14.51 -1.98 -17.01
CA ASP A 378 -14.32 -3.33 -17.58
C ASP A 378 -13.07 -4.04 -17.03
N ARG A 379 -12.30 -3.39 -16.17
CA ARG A 379 -11.07 -3.88 -15.55
C ARG A 379 -11.18 -3.97 -14.04
N PRO A 380 -10.37 -4.80 -13.39
CA PRO A 380 -10.30 -4.81 -11.93
C PRO A 380 -10.00 -3.42 -11.38
N ALA A 381 -10.67 -3.06 -10.28
CA ALA A 381 -10.47 -1.77 -9.62
C ALA A 381 -8.99 -1.57 -9.25
N PRO A 382 -8.34 -0.48 -9.70
CA PRO A 382 -6.94 -0.22 -9.44
C PRO A 382 -6.70 0.34 -8.03
N LEU A 383 -5.45 0.33 -7.56
CA LEU A 383 -5.07 0.99 -6.33
C LEU A 383 -5.17 2.53 -6.47
N ALA A 384 -4.76 3.08 -7.60
CA ALA A 384 -4.83 4.52 -7.86
C ALA A 384 -5.52 4.83 -9.18
N LEU A 385 -6.21 5.98 -9.24
CA LEU A 385 -6.80 6.57 -10.43
C LEU A 385 -6.42 8.06 -10.50
N TYR A 386 -6.19 8.56 -11.70
CA TYR A 386 -5.84 9.96 -11.95
C TYR A 386 -6.82 10.60 -12.93
N CYS A 387 -7.29 11.81 -12.60
CA CYS A 387 -8.16 12.58 -13.46
C CYS A 387 -7.59 13.98 -13.64
N PHE A 388 -7.42 14.38 -14.89
CA PHE A 388 -6.96 15.74 -15.25
C PHE A 388 -8.10 16.49 -15.91
N SER A 389 -8.69 17.44 -15.19
CA SER A 389 -9.77 18.31 -15.66
C SER A 389 -9.86 19.56 -14.78
N ASN A 390 -10.26 20.68 -15.35
CA ASN A 390 -10.67 21.88 -14.63
C ASN A 390 -12.19 21.97 -14.49
N ASP A 391 -12.95 21.09 -15.18
CA ASP A 391 -14.41 21.00 -15.07
C ASP A 391 -14.83 20.05 -13.94
N GLN A 392 -15.44 20.61 -12.90
CA GLN A 392 -15.91 19.84 -11.75
C GLN A 392 -16.96 18.79 -12.11
N THR A 393 -17.72 18.99 -13.19
CA THR A 393 -18.72 18.03 -13.65
C THR A 393 -18.05 16.77 -14.16
N SER A 394 -17.03 16.90 -15.00
CA SER A 394 -16.20 15.80 -15.50
C SER A 394 -15.48 15.07 -14.36
N VAL A 395 -14.88 15.82 -13.42
CA VAL A 395 -14.27 15.23 -12.21
C VAL A 395 -15.30 14.40 -11.43
N ASN A 396 -16.49 14.94 -11.18
CA ASN A 396 -17.53 14.23 -10.43
C ASN A 396 -18.05 13.00 -11.18
N GLN A 397 -18.12 13.04 -12.52
CA GLN A 397 -18.50 11.87 -13.32
C GLN A 397 -17.48 10.73 -13.13
N VAL A 398 -16.18 11.02 -13.21
CA VAL A 398 -15.13 10.03 -12.96
C VAL A 398 -15.23 9.49 -11.55
N LEU A 399 -15.29 10.36 -10.53
CA LEU A 399 -15.33 9.95 -9.12
C LEU A 399 -16.55 9.10 -8.76
N ASN A 400 -17.73 9.45 -9.29
CA ASN A 400 -18.98 8.77 -8.94
C ASN A 400 -19.24 7.49 -9.74
N ARG A 401 -18.54 7.29 -10.86
CA ARG A 401 -18.80 6.18 -11.78
C ARG A 401 -17.64 5.20 -11.92
N THR A 402 -16.53 5.43 -11.22
CA THR A 402 -15.39 4.51 -11.15
C THR A 402 -15.10 4.11 -9.72
N GLN A 403 -14.36 3.02 -9.53
CA GLN A 403 -13.88 2.58 -8.22
C GLN A 403 -12.35 2.41 -8.26
N SER A 404 -11.67 2.90 -7.22
CA SER A 404 -10.22 2.73 -7.01
C SER A 404 -9.89 2.81 -5.52
N GLY A 405 -8.68 2.44 -5.14
CA GLY A 405 -8.20 2.65 -3.77
C GLY A 405 -8.10 4.13 -3.42
N GLY A 406 -7.47 4.94 -4.26
CA GLY A 406 -7.37 6.38 -4.10
C GLY A 406 -7.38 7.14 -5.42
N VAL A 407 -7.61 8.46 -5.36
CA VAL A 407 -7.64 9.33 -6.55
C VAL A 407 -6.79 10.58 -6.32
N THR A 408 -6.04 11.00 -7.34
CA THR A 408 -5.47 12.35 -7.39
C THR A 408 -6.04 13.11 -8.58
N ILE A 409 -6.56 14.31 -8.34
CA ILE A 409 -7.04 15.22 -9.38
C ILE A 409 -5.89 16.19 -9.75
N ASN A 410 -5.67 16.35 -11.06
CA ASN A 410 -4.65 17.25 -11.62
C ASN A 410 -3.23 17.01 -11.12
N GLY A 411 -2.91 15.77 -10.82
CA GLY A 411 -1.60 15.34 -10.34
C GLY A 411 -1.46 13.82 -10.36
N THR A 412 -0.33 13.34 -9.86
CA THR A 412 -0.04 11.90 -9.73
C THR A 412 0.58 11.60 -8.38
N MET A 413 0.40 10.40 -7.86
CA MET A 413 1.05 9.82 -6.66
C MET A 413 0.74 10.53 -5.32
N LEU A 414 0.39 11.82 -5.32
CA LEU A 414 0.38 12.67 -4.13
C LEU A 414 -0.66 12.27 -3.06
N HIS A 415 -1.74 11.58 -3.42
CA HIS A 415 -2.69 11.06 -2.42
C HIS A 415 -2.04 10.02 -1.50
N ALA A 416 -1.07 9.24 -2.01
CA ALA A 416 -0.33 8.25 -1.24
C ALA A 416 0.64 8.84 -0.21
N THR A 417 0.96 10.13 -0.32
CA THR A 417 1.86 10.84 0.60
C THR A 417 1.13 11.69 1.64
N GLN A 418 -0.20 11.63 1.66
CA GLN A 418 -1.02 12.38 2.62
C GLN A 418 -1.30 11.52 3.85
N ASP A 419 -0.67 11.87 4.97
CA ASP A 419 -0.78 11.12 6.22
C ASP A 419 -2.19 11.09 6.83
N ASP A 420 -3.09 11.99 6.40
CA ASP A 420 -4.48 12.09 6.88
C ASP A 420 -5.51 11.60 5.83
N LEU A 421 -5.06 10.84 4.85
CA LEU A 421 -5.91 10.13 3.90
C LEU A 421 -5.71 8.62 4.03
N PRO A 422 -6.79 7.83 3.99
CA PRO A 422 -6.66 6.37 3.92
C PRO A 422 -5.91 5.97 2.65
N PHE A 423 -4.94 5.07 2.79
CA PHE A 423 -4.25 4.45 1.68
C PHE A 423 -4.52 2.94 1.69
N GLY A 424 -5.08 2.44 0.61
CA GLY A 424 -5.41 1.02 0.46
C GLY A 424 -6.20 0.72 -0.79
N GLY A 425 -6.10 -0.53 -1.26
CA GLY A 425 -6.77 -1.01 -2.45
C GLY A 425 -8.18 -1.53 -2.20
N VAL A 426 -8.87 -1.88 -3.29
CA VAL A 426 -10.20 -2.47 -3.30
C VAL A 426 -10.27 -3.63 -4.29
N GLY A 427 -10.88 -4.75 -3.89
CA GLY A 427 -10.98 -5.94 -4.72
C GLY A 427 -9.61 -6.55 -5.05
N GLN A 428 -9.21 -6.55 -6.33
CA GLN A 428 -7.94 -7.14 -6.73
C GLN A 428 -6.71 -6.26 -6.41
N SER A 429 -6.91 -4.97 -6.13
CA SER A 429 -5.83 -4.07 -5.73
C SER A 429 -5.57 -4.06 -4.22
N GLY A 430 -6.41 -4.72 -3.41
CA GLY A 430 -6.14 -4.84 -1.99
C GLY A 430 -7.35 -5.01 -1.10
N THR A 431 -7.09 -5.07 0.20
CA THR A 431 -8.12 -5.10 1.24
C THR A 431 -7.60 -4.45 2.50
N GLY A 432 -8.41 -3.59 3.10
CA GLY A 432 -8.00 -2.73 4.20
C GLY A 432 -7.37 -1.45 3.70
N ALA A 433 -7.12 -0.55 4.62
CA ALA A 433 -6.38 0.69 4.39
C ALA A 433 -5.54 1.01 5.62
N TYR A 434 -4.45 1.73 5.44
CA TYR A 434 -3.60 2.21 6.49
C TYR A 434 -3.22 3.68 6.19
N HIS A 435 -2.28 4.27 6.84
CA HIS A 435 -1.89 5.66 7.04
C HIS A 435 -2.71 6.35 8.13
N GLY A 436 -2.00 7.03 9.00
CA GLY A 436 -2.56 7.91 10.02
C GLY A 436 -3.58 7.25 10.93
N TYR A 437 -4.76 7.87 11.02
CA TYR A 437 -5.84 7.36 11.89
C TYR A 437 -6.36 6.00 11.44
N GLU A 438 -6.50 5.78 10.15
CA GLU A 438 -6.96 4.51 9.59
C GLU A 438 -6.00 3.37 9.91
N GLY A 439 -4.70 3.61 9.81
CA GLY A 439 -3.66 2.65 10.22
C GLY A 439 -3.72 2.34 11.71
N PHE A 440 -3.84 3.37 12.56
CA PHE A 440 -4.03 3.18 14.01
C PHE A 440 -5.27 2.33 14.32
N VAL A 441 -6.41 2.62 13.69
CA VAL A 441 -7.65 1.86 13.89
C VAL A 441 -7.53 0.44 13.34
N ARG A 442 -6.96 0.28 12.16
CA ARG A 442 -6.79 -1.01 11.49
C ARG A 442 -5.94 -1.97 12.32
N LEU A 443 -4.91 -1.46 12.97
CA LEU A 443 -3.98 -2.21 13.81
C LEU A 443 -4.39 -2.21 15.30
N SER A 444 -5.65 -1.84 15.59
CA SER A 444 -6.23 -1.87 16.93
C SER A 444 -7.52 -2.68 16.96
N HIS A 445 -7.80 -3.28 18.12
CA HIS A 445 -9.11 -3.86 18.42
C HIS A 445 -10.03 -2.79 19.01
N ALA A 446 -11.11 -2.48 18.32
CA ALA A 446 -12.15 -1.55 18.79
C ALA A 446 -13.10 -2.24 19.79
N ARG A 447 -12.76 -2.18 21.07
CA ARG A 447 -13.54 -2.82 22.14
C ARG A 447 -14.68 -1.94 22.62
N GLY A 448 -15.92 -2.41 22.43
CA GLY A 448 -17.12 -1.77 22.99
C GLY A 448 -17.21 -1.98 24.51
N VAL A 449 -17.47 -0.88 25.24
CA VAL A 449 -17.67 -0.92 26.69
C VAL A 449 -18.98 -0.23 27.03
N LEU A 450 -19.94 -0.98 27.56
CA LEU A 450 -21.17 -0.45 28.14
C LEU A 450 -21.06 -0.51 29.66
N LYS A 451 -21.23 0.64 30.33
CA LYS A 451 -21.30 0.72 31.79
C LYS A 451 -22.72 1.04 32.20
N LEU A 452 -23.39 0.07 32.82
CA LEU A 452 -24.70 0.26 33.42
C LEU A 452 -24.60 1.16 34.67
N SER A 453 -25.65 1.92 34.91
CA SER A 453 -25.79 2.71 36.15
C SER A 453 -26.33 1.83 37.28
N ARG A 454 -26.19 2.30 38.51
CA ARG A 454 -26.85 1.69 39.69
C ARG A 454 -28.38 1.69 39.55
N PHE A 455 -28.93 2.63 38.79
CA PHE A 455 -30.37 2.79 38.55
C PHE A 455 -30.75 2.25 37.15
N ASN A 456 -30.22 1.11 36.76
CA ASN A 456 -30.62 0.48 35.47
C ASN A 456 -31.93 -0.31 35.64
N MET A 457 -32.68 -0.41 34.57
CA MET A 457 -33.97 -1.14 34.54
C MET A 457 -33.84 -2.57 33.99
N SER A 458 -32.63 -3.02 33.66
CA SER A 458 -32.41 -4.29 32.98
C SER A 458 -32.81 -5.51 33.80
N ASP A 459 -32.63 -5.45 35.12
CA ASP A 459 -33.05 -6.48 36.08
C ASP A 459 -34.58 -6.56 36.27
N LYS A 460 -35.27 -5.42 36.03
CA LYS A 460 -36.75 -5.34 36.15
C LYS A 460 -37.50 -5.76 34.89
N VAL A 461 -36.80 -5.95 33.78
CA VAL A 461 -37.33 -6.42 32.47
C VAL A 461 -36.89 -7.87 32.24
N SER A 462 -36.87 -8.67 33.28
CA SER A 462 -36.50 -10.09 33.27
C SER A 462 -37.70 -10.99 33.54
N ALA A 463 -37.50 -12.30 33.40
CA ALA A 463 -38.50 -13.29 33.77
C ALA A 463 -38.73 -13.35 35.31
N PRO A 464 -39.97 -13.59 35.76
CA PRO A 464 -41.21 -13.73 34.99
C PRO A 464 -41.67 -12.39 34.40
N TYR A 465 -41.95 -12.37 33.09
CA TYR A 465 -42.25 -11.14 32.33
C TYR A 465 -43.58 -10.53 32.75
N GLY A 466 -43.52 -9.44 33.53
CA GLY A 466 -44.64 -8.75 34.11
C GLY A 466 -45.18 -7.59 33.26
N ARG A 467 -45.99 -6.73 33.92
CA ARG A 467 -46.58 -5.52 33.29
C ARG A 467 -45.54 -4.54 32.77
N LEU A 468 -44.43 -4.38 33.47
CA LEU A 468 -43.35 -3.45 33.09
C LEU A 468 -42.71 -3.90 31.75
N THR A 469 -42.40 -5.19 31.61
CA THR A 469 -41.85 -5.73 30.35
C THR A 469 -42.80 -5.48 29.18
N ARG A 470 -44.12 -5.72 29.38
CA ARG A 470 -45.14 -5.43 28.34
C ARG A 470 -45.20 -3.96 27.98
N LEU A 471 -45.06 -3.03 28.93
CA LEU A 471 -45.08 -1.60 28.68
C LEU A 471 -43.82 -1.19 27.90
N VAL A 472 -42.65 -1.65 28.31
CA VAL A 472 -41.37 -1.34 27.64
C VAL A 472 -41.35 -1.88 26.22
N THR A 473 -41.74 -3.12 26.03
CA THR A 473 -41.79 -3.74 24.68
C THR A 473 -42.82 -3.07 23.77
N ARG A 474 -43.99 -2.69 24.30
CA ARG A 474 -44.96 -1.91 23.54
C ARG A 474 -44.44 -0.55 23.10
N PHE A 475 -43.77 0.17 23.98
CA PHE A 475 -43.13 1.44 23.67
C PHE A 475 -42.01 1.29 22.63
N MET A 476 -41.17 0.25 22.77
CA MET A 476 -40.06 -0.02 21.85
C MET A 476 -40.52 -0.50 20.46
N LEU A 477 -41.62 -1.22 20.39
CA LEU A 477 -42.17 -1.74 19.13
C LEU A 477 -43.15 -0.79 18.45
N GLY A 478 -43.37 0.40 19.00
CA GLY A 478 -44.23 1.43 18.40
C GLY A 478 -45.72 1.03 18.38
N LYS A 479 -46.16 0.19 19.31
CA LYS A 479 -47.55 -0.30 19.42
C LYS A 479 -48.24 0.25 20.65
#